data_4a5dace690994cf0f74ad7d54f1906fb
#
_entry.id   4a5dace690994cf0f74ad7d54f1906fb
#
_cell.length_a   1.000
_cell.length_b   1.000
_cell.length_c   1.000
_cell.angle_alpha   90.00
_cell.angle_beta   90.00
_cell.angle_gamma   90.00
#
_symmetry.space_group_name_H-M   'P 1'
#
loop_
_entity.id
_entity.type
_entity.pdbx_description
1 polymer ?
#
loop_
_entity_poly.entity_id
_entity_poly.type
_entity_poly.pdbx_seq_one_letter_code
_entity_poly.pdbx_strand_id
1 'polypeptide(L)'
;MKQTRNFDEWLSTMTDTVADWTYYTDFPKVYKNVSSIKVALNIMNSLIGSKNIQEDFLDLYQNYPEILKVVPLLIAKRLRDTIIVKDPIKDFYFDFSKRNYSIEEYTMFLEKSGIFDLLQNHLVSNLVDYVTGVEVGMDTNGRKNRTGDAMENIVQSYLEAEGYILGENLFK
;
A
#
# COMPACT_ATOMS: atom_id res chain seq x y z
N MET A 1 48.23 -12.61 6.17
CA MET A 1 48.01 -11.54 5.20
C MET A 1 46.53 -11.48 4.88
N LYS A 2 45.77 -10.46 5.40
CA LYS A 2 44.39 -10.24 4.98
C LYS A 2 44.45 -9.68 3.56
N GLN A 3 43.92 -10.41 2.60
CA GLN A 3 43.78 -9.97 1.23
C GLN A 3 42.65 -8.93 1.23
N THR A 4 43.01 -7.66 1.21
CA THR A 4 42.06 -6.56 0.96
C THR A 4 41.55 -6.73 -0.46
N ARG A 5 40.36 -7.33 -0.62
CA ARG A 5 39.64 -7.32 -1.89
C ARG A 5 39.34 -5.87 -2.24
N ASN A 6 39.71 -5.46 -3.44
CA ASN A 6 39.35 -4.16 -3.96
C ASN A 6 37.81 -4.10 -4.07
N PHE A 7 37.20 -3.12 -3.44
CA PHE A 7 35.74 -2.95 -3.40
C PHE A 7 35.15 -2.88 -4.84
N ASP A 8 35.81 -2.20 -5.74
CA ASP A 8 35.36 -2.07 -7.14
C ASP A 8 35.43 -3.41 -7.89
N GLU A 9 36.43 -4.25 -7.61
CA GLU A 9 36.53 -5.61 -8.14
C GLU A 9 35.42 -6.50 -7.58
N TRP A 10 35.11 -6.40 -6.30
CA TRP A 10 34.01 -7.10 -5.69
C TRP A 10 32.67 -6.62 -6.25
N LEU A 11 32.45 -5.30 -6.41
CA LEU A 11 31.23 -4.71 -6.95
C LEU A 11 31.01 -5.17 -8.41
N SER A 12 32.08 -5.29 -9.22
CA SER A 12 31.99 -5.76 -10.60
C SER A 12 31.55 -7.23 -10.73
N THR A 13 31.67 -8.01 -9.65
CA THR A 13 31.17 -9.41 -9.62
C THR A 13 29.69 -9.51 -9.26
N MET A 14 29.06 -8.41 -8.83
CA MET A 14 27.63 -8.38 -8.53
C MET A 14 26.84 -8.33 -9.85
N THR A 15 26.04 -9.35 -10.07
CA THR A 15 25.08 -9.39 -11.18
C THR A 15 23.66 -9.42 -10.64
N ASP A 16 22.75 -8.75 -11.33
CA ASP A 16 21.33 -8.82 -11.00
C ASP A 16 20.84 -10.26 -11.15
N THR A 17 20.39 -10.84 -10.07
CA THR A 17 19.78 -12.18 -10.09
C THR A 17 18.29 -12.04 -10.28
N VAL A 18 17.77 -12.54 -11.39
CA VAL A 18 16.34 -12.60 -11.66
C VAL A 18 15.79 -13.90 -11.10
N ALA A 19 14.98 -13.80 -10.04
CA ALA A 19 14.16 -14.90 -9.55
C ALA A 19 12.83 -14.98 -10.34
N ASP A 20 12.13 -16.09 -10.23
CA ASP A 20 10.80 -16.21 -10.84
C ASP A 20 9.76 -15.29 -10.14
N TRP A 21 8.59 -15.13 -10.77
CA TRP A 21 7.55 -14.24 -10.28
C TRP A 21 7.06 -14.58 -8.87
N THR A 22 7.15 -15.84 -8.43
CA THR A 22 6.70 -16.27 -7.09
C THR A 22 7.56 -15.67 -5.98
N TYR A 23 8.81 -15.34 -6.28
CA TYR A 23 9.70 -14.62 -5.38
C TYR A 23 9.19 -13.21 -5.11
N TYR A 24 8.65 -12.54 -6.13
CA TYR A 24 8.26 -11.13 -6.04
C TYR A 24 6.84 -10.94 -5.50
N THR A 25 5.91 -11.84 -5.83
CA THR A 25 4.48 -11.67 -5.50
C THR A 25 3.82 -13.00 -5.18
N ASP A 26 3.02 -13.02 -4.10
CA ASP A 26 2.15 -14.13 -3.74
C ASP A 26 0.77 -13.94 -4.38
N PHE A 27 0.65 -14.29 -5.67
CA PHE A 27 -0.63 -14.15 -6.37
C PHE A 27 -1.78 -14.91 -5.73
N PRO A 28 -1.65 -16.14 -5.20
CA PRO A 28 -2.72 -16.79 -4.46
C PRO A 28 -3.27 -15.93 -3.31
N LYS A 29 -2.39 -15.29 -2.55
CA LYS A 29 -2.76 -14.38 -1.47
C LYS A 29 -3.43 -13.12 -2.00
N VAL A 30 -2.88 -12.51 -3.05
CA VAL A 30 -3.46 -11.32 -3.70
C VAL A 30 -4.88 -11.61 -4.18
N TYR A 31 -5.07 -12.69 -4.93
CA TYR A 31 -6.40 -13.07 -5.43
C TYR A 31 -7.39 -13.41 -4.31
N LYS A 32 -6.94 -14.05 -3.23
CA LYS A 32 -7.79 -14.30 -2.06
C LYS A 32 -8.27 -12.98 -1.43
N ASN A 33 -7.38 -12.01 -1.27
CA ASN A 33 -7.72 -10.69 -0.71
C ASN A 33 -8.74 -9.98 -1.61
N VAL A 34 -8.46 -9.88 -2.91
CA VAL A 34 -9.33 -9.20 -3.88
C VAL A 34 -10.69 -9.90 -3.98
N SER A 35 -10.72 -11.24 -3.99
CA SER A 35 -11.97 -12.01 -4.06
C SER A 35 -12.91 -11.70 -2.89
N SER A 36 -12.36 -11.46 -1.70
CA SER A 36 -13.15 -11.16 -0.50
C SER A 36 -13.89 -9.82 -0.56
N ILE A 37 -13.46 -8.91 -1.43
CA ILE A 37 -14.00 -7.55 -1.58
C ILE A 37 -14.52 -7.27 -2.99
N LYS A 38 -14.47 -8.25 -3.88
CA LYS A 38 -14.82 -8.11 -5.30
C LYS A 38 -16.22 -7.54 -5.53
N VAL A 39 -17.19 -7.96 -4.70
CA VAL A 39 -18.57 -7.47 -4.80
C VAL A 39 -18.62 -5.96 -4.54
N ALA A 40 -18.00 -5.47 -3.46
CA ALA A 40 -17.96 -4.05 -3.14
C ALA A 40 -17.24 -3.24 -4.22
N LEU A 41 -16.15 -3.75 -4.80
CA LEU A 41 -15.45 -3.11 -5.92
C LEU A 41 -16.33 -3.04 -7.17
N ASN A 42 -17.06 -4.11 -7.50
CA ASN A 42 -17.99 -4.11 -8.63
C ASN A 42 -19.15 -3.13 -8.44
N ILE A 43 -19.66 -2.99 -7.22
CA ILE A 43 -20.67 -1.98 -6.89
C ILE A 43 -20.09 -0.59 -7.12
N MET A 44 -18.88 -0.30 -6.62
CA MET A 44 -18.23 0.99 -6.81
C MET A 44 -17.84 1.29 -8.27
N ASN A 45 -17.72 0.29 -9.14
CA ASN A 45 -17.50 0.52 -10.56
C ASN A 45 -18.59 1.39 -11.21
N SER A 46 -19.82 1.41 -10.65
CA SER A 46 -20.90 2.27 -11.12
C SER A 46 -20.60 3.77 -11.02
N LEU A 47 -19.64 4.15 -10.17
CA LEU A 47 -19.18 5.54 -10.01
C LEU A 47 -18.18 5.98 -11.09
N ILE A 48 -17.63 5.03 -11.87
CA ILE A 48 -16.66 5.36 -12.91
C ILE A 48 -17.33 6.14 -14.02
N GLY A 49 -16.84 7.35 -14.26
CA GLY A 49 -17.38 8.27 -15.26
C GLY A 49 -18.68 8.98 -14.86
N SER A 50 -19.08 8.89 -13.59
CA SER A 50 -20.23 9.64 -13.08
C SER A 50 -20.02 11.16 -13.26
N LYS A 51 -21.07 11.84 -13.70
CA LYS A 51 -21.09 13.31 -13.81
C LYS A 51 -21.47 13.98 -12.48
N ASN A 52 -22.20 13.26 -11.62
CA ASN A 52 -22.70 13.73 -10.33
C ASN A 52 -22.16 12.83 -9.21
N ILE A 53 -20.84 12.64 -9.18
CA ILE A 53 -20.19 11.60 -8.38
C ILE A 53 -20.51 11.65 -6.88
N GLN A 54 -20.76 12.85 -6.33
CA GLN A 54 -21.10 12.99 -4.92
C GLN A 54 -22.52 12.45 -4.64
N GLU A 55 -23.49 12.79 -5.47
CA GLU A 55 -24.88 12.32 -5.36
C GLU A 55 -24.93 10.80 -5.57
N ASP A 56 -24.29 10.32 -6.64
CA ASP A 56 -24.23 8.89 -6.96
C ASP A 56 -23.53 8.09 -5.84
N PHE A 57 -22.50 8.66 -5.20
CA PHE A 57 -21.86 8.03 -4.05
C PHE A 57 -22.80 7.99 -2.82
N LEU A 58 -23.55 9.05 -2.56
CA LEU A 58 -24.55 9.09 -1.48
C LEU A 58 -25.59 7.99 -1.64
N ASP A 59 -26.17 7.89 -2.83
CA ASP A 59 -27.16 6.86 -3.15
C ASP A 59 -26.56 5.45 -3.02
N LEU A 60 -25.34 5.28 -3.52
CA LEU A 60 -24.64 4.01 -3.45
C LEU A 60 -24.33 3.60 -2.00
N TYR A 61 -23.87 4.54 -1.18
CA TYR A 61 -23.57 4.29 0.22
C TYR A 61 -24.81 3.93 1.04
N GLN A 62 -25.96 4.59 0.79
CA GLN A 62 -27.20 4.29 1.47
C GLN A 62 -27.68 2.86 1.21
N ASN A 63 -27.51 2.37 -0.01
CA ASN A 63 -27.93 1.03 -0.41
C ASN A 63 -26.88 -0.05 -0.11
N TYR A 64 -25.59 0.29 -0.13
CA TYR A 64 -24.46 -0.64 -0.05
C TYR A 64 -23.34 -0.11 0.85
N PRO A 65 -23.56 0.04 2.18
CA PRO A 65 -22.57 0.63 3.08
C PRO A 65 -21.25 -0.16 3.17
N GLU A 66 -21.23 -1.41 2.72
CA GLU A 66 -20.02 -2.24 2.66
C GLU A 66 -18.95 -1.72 1.67
N ILE A 67 -19.30 -0.82 0.75
CA ILE A 67 -18.34 -0.20 -0.17
C ILE A 67 -17.24 0.57 0.58
N LEU A 68 -17.50 1.05 1.79
CA LEU A 68 -16.50 1.73 2.60
C LEU A 68 -15.28 0.86 2.94
N LYS A 69 -15.43 -0.48 2.90
CA LYS A 69 -14.31 -1.40 3.16
C LYS A 69 -13.19 -1.30 2.13
N VAL A 70 -13.52 -0.90 0.91
CA VAL A 70 -12.55 -0.85 -0.18
C VAL A 70 -11.96 0.53 -0.41
N VAL A 71 -12.55 1.58 0.17
CA VAL A 71 -12.11 2.96 -0.01
C VAL A 71 -10.61 3.16 0.32
N PRO A 72 -10.08 2.69 1.46
CA PRO A 72 -8.65 2.86 1.75
C PRO A 72 -7.73 2.18 0.74
N LEU A 73 -8.16 1.04 0.18
CA LEU A 73 -7.36 0.30 -0.80
C LEU A 73 -7.17 1.08 -2.11
N LEU A 74 -8.09 1.98 -2.45
CA LEU A 74 -7.97 2.84 -3.64
C LEU A 74 -6.78 3.81 -3.55
N ILE A 75 -6.28 4.06 -2.34
CA ILE A 75 -5.05 4.84 -2.08
C ILE A 75 -3.95 3.99 -1.43
N ALA A 76 -3.94 2.70 -1.70
CA ALA A 76 -2.95 1.73 -1.20
C ALA A 76 -2.81 1.72 0.34
N LYS A 77 -3.92 1.89 1.07
CA LYS A 77 -3.99 1.81 2.53
C LYS A 77 -4.84 0.63 2.99
N ARG A 78 -4.55 0.11 4.17
CA ARG A 78 -5.36 -0.94 4.81
C ARG A 78 -6.44 -0.32 5.71
N LEU A 79 -7.54 -1.06 5.94
CA LEU A 79 -8.60 -0.61 6.86
C LEU A 79 -8.11 -0.23 8.26
N ARG A 80 -7.06 -0.91 8.74
CA ARG A 80 -6.44 -0.67 10.05
C ARG A 80 -5.50 0.54 10.09
N ASP A 81 -5.15 1.10 8.93
CA ASP A 81 -4.23 2.23 8.86
C ASP A 81 -4.99 3.49 9.26
N THR A 82 -4.40 4.31 10.12
CA THR A 82 -4.89 5.67 10.32
C THR A 82 -4.43 6.52 9.15
N ILE A 83 -5.37 7.17 8.49
CA ILE A 83 -5.11 8.01 7.33
C ILE A 83 -5.29 9.46 7.74
N ILE A 84 -4.27 10.27 7.45
CA ILE A 84 -4.31 11.71 7.70
C ILE A 84 -4.55 12.42 6.38
N VAL A 85 -5.66 13.14 6.29
CA VAL A 85 -5.95 14.03 5.17
C VAL A 85 -5.52 15.43 5.57
N LYS A 86 -4.51 15.94 4.86
CA LYS A 86 -3.97 17.29 5.09
C LYS A 86 -4.91 18.35 4.52
N ASP A 87 -5.19 19.35 5.31
CA ASP A 87 -5.98 20.51 4.92
C ASP A 87 -5.32 21.78 5.49
N PRO A 88 -5.34 22.93 4.78
CA PRO A 88 -4.71 24.15 5.25
C PRO A 88 -5.20 24.67 6.59
N ILE A 89 -6.42 24.32 6.97
CA ILE A 89 -7.05 24.79 8.21
C ILE A 89 -6.89 23.77 9.33
N LYS A 90 -7.09 22.47 9.02
CA LYS A 90 -7.12 21.41 10.01
C LYS A 90 -6.83 20.05 9.37
N ASP A 91 -5.96 19.26 10.02
CA ASP A 91 -5.77 17.86 9.63
C ASP A 91 -6.96 17.00 10.05
N PHE A 92 -7.42 16.12 9.16
CA PHE A 92 -8.49 15.17 9.42
C PHE A 92 -7.91 13.76 9.52
N TYR A 93 -8.32 13.03 10.57
CA TYR A 93 -7.84 11.68 10.86
C TYR A 93 -8.97 10.68 10.61
N PHE A 94 -8.69 9.68 9.77
CA PHE A 94 -9.64 8.63 9.43
C PHE A 94 -9.12 7.25 9.83
N ASP A 95 -9.95 6.51 10.55
CA ASP A 95 -9.77 5.11 10.91
C ASP A 95 -10.98 4.32 10.38
N PHE A 96 -10.84 3.78 9.18
CA PHE A 96 -11.93 3.08 8.50
C PHE A 96 -12.35 1.78 9.19
N SER A 97 -11.57 1.28 10.17
CA SER A 97 -11.96 0.12 10.97
C SER A 97 -13.16 0.42 11.88
N LYS A 98 -13.33 1.67 12.28
CA LYS A 98 -14.37 2.11 13.22
C LYS A 98 -15.71 2.43 12.56
N ARG A 99 -15.71 2.81 11.27
CA ARG A 99 -16.90 3.13 10.46
C ARG A 99 -17.93 4.03 11.15
N ASN A 100 -17.48 5.05 11.85
CA ASN A 100 -18.33 5.94 12.66
C ASN A 100 -18.30 7.39 12.18
N TYR A 101 -17.91 7.64 10.96
CA TYR A 101 -17.90 8.96 10.34
C TYR A 101 -19.26 9.28 9.72
N SER A 102 -19.59 10.57 9.65
CA SER A 102 -20.75 11.04 8.94
C SER A 102 -20.56 10.89 7.42
N ILE A 103 -21.64 10.94 6.68
CA ILE A 103 -21.56 10.83 5.21
C ILE A 103 -20.78 12.00 4.61
N GLU A 104 -20.90 13.19 5.20
CA GLU A 104 -20.16 14.39 4.80
C GLU A 104 -18.65 14.20 5.00
N GLU A 105 -18.25 13.55 6.10
CA GLU A 105 -16.84 13.24 6.37
C GLU A 105 -16.29 12.21 5.35
N TYR A 106 -17.07 11.18 5.01
CA TYR A 106 -16.67 10.24 3.95
C TYR A 106 -16.58 10.92 2.59
N THR A 107 -17.54 11.76 2.23
CA THR A 107 -17.52 12.54 0.97
C THR A 107 -16.30 13.44 0.92
N MET A 108 -16.03 14.18 1.98
CA MET A 108 -14.86 15.03 2.11
C MET A 108 -13.54 14.22 1.97
N PHE A 109 -13.49 13.02 2.57
CA PHE A 109 -12.32 12.14 2.42
C PHE A 109 -12.10 11.73 0.97
N LEU A 110 -13.15 11.30 0.27
CA LEU A 110 -13.07 10.86 -1.12
C LEU A 110 -12.66 12.00 -2.07
N GLU A 111 -13.15 13.20 -1.81
CA GLU A 111 -12.79 14.40 -2.56
C GLU A 111 -11.33 14.78 -2.31
N LYS A 112 -10.92 14.98 -1.06
CA LYS A 112 -9.56 15.42 -0.71
C LYS A 112 -8.48 14.38 -0.97
N SER A 113 -8.80 13.09 -0.95
CA SER A 113 -7.88 12.02 -1.32
C SER A 113 -7.73 11.84 -2.84
N GLY A 114 -8.53 12.54 -3.65
CA GLY A 114 -8.54 12.43 -5.10
C GLY A 114 -9.24 11.18 -5.63
N ILE A 115 -9.93 10.41 -4.77
CA ILE A 115 -10.64 9.20 -5.20
C ILE A 115 -11.79 9.56 -6.16
N PHE A 116 -12.50 10.66 -5.90
CA PHE A 116 -13.54 11.11 -6.82
C PHE A 116 -12.97 11.47 -8.19
N ASP A 117 -11.83 12.15 -8.26
CA ASP A 117 -11.14 12.45 -9.53
C ASP A 117 -10.71 11.18 -10.26
N LEU A 118 -10.19 10.19 -9.51
CA LEU A 118 -9.80 8.90 -10.06
C LEU A 118 -10.96 8.20 -10.77
N LEU A 119 -12.16 8.25 -10.18
CA LEU A 119 -13.36 7.60 -10.69
C LEU A 119 -14.01 8.42 -11.79
N GLN A 120 -14.27 9.71 -11.53
CA GLN A 120 -15.01 10.60 -12.43
C GLN A 120 -14.30 10.81 -13.76
N ASN A 121 -12.98 10.94 -13.74
CA ASN A 121 -12.16 11.20 -14.92
C ASN A 121 -11.71 9.93 -15.66
N HIS A 122 -12.29 8.77 -15.34
CA HIS A 122 -11.91 7.50 -15.96
C HIS A 122 -10.40 7.17 -15.89
N LEU A 123 -9.72 7.59 -14.82
CA LEU A 123 -8.30 7.25 -14.65
C LEU A 123 -8.12 5.75 -14.39
N VAL A 124 -9.18 5.08 -14.01
CA VAL A 124 -9.30 3.62 -13.92
C VAL A 124 -10.53 3.16 -14.72
N SER A 125 -10.44 2.00 -15.35
CA SER A 125 -11.55 1.41 -16.11
C SER A 125 -12.28 0.31 -15.32
N ASN A 126 -11.62 -0.30 -14.33
CA ASN A 126 -12.18 -1.36 -13.50
C ASN A 126 -11.46 -1.38 -12.15
N LEU A 127 -12.22 -1.27 -11.06
CA LEU A 127 -11.66 -1.22 -9.71
C LEU A 127 -11.13 -2.59 -9.23
N VAL A 128 -11.65 -3.71 -9.75
CA VAL A 128 -11.10 -5.04 -9.40
C VAL A 128 -9.69 -5.18 -9.94
N ASP A 129 -9.45 -4.78 -11.19
CA ASP A 129 -8.13 -4.84 -11.81
C ASP A 129 -7.17 -3.83 -11.16
N TYR A 130 -7.65 -2.61 -10.92
CA TYR A 130 -6.89 -1.58 -10.23
C TYR A 130 -6.43 -2.05 -8.84
N VAL A 131 -7.35 -2.54 -8.00
CA VAL A 131 -7.04 -3.00 -6.65
C VAL A 131 -6.19 -4.27 -6.67
N THR A 132 -6.32 -5.12 -7.68
CA THR A 132 -5.39 -6.25 -7.86
C THR A 132 -3.96 -5.74 -8.04
N GLY A 133 -3.76 -4.73 -8.88
CA GLY A 133 -2.44 -4.07 -9.04
C GLY A 133 -1.93 -3.45 -7.74
N VAL A 134 -2.80 -2.77 -6.98
CA VAL A 134 -2.47 -2.20 -5.66
C VAL A 134 -2.04 -3.30 -4.67
N GLU A 135 -2.77 -4.41 -4.61
CA GLU A 135 -2.43 -5.55 -3.73
C GLU A 135 -1.10 -6.19 -4.11
N VAL A 136 -0.82 -6.35 -5.41
CA VAL A 136 0.49 -6.81 -5.92
C VAL A 136 1.61 -5.87 -5.44
N GLY A 137 1.43 -4.57 -5.61
CA GLY A 137 2.40 -3.57 -5.18
C GLY A 137 2.66 -3.60 -3.67
N MET A 138 1.60 -3.72 -2.87
CA MET A 138 1.72 -3.81 -1.41
C MET A 138 2.39 -5.11 -0.96
N ASP A 139 2.11 -6.25 -1.61
CA ASP A 139 2.77 -7.52 -1.27
C ASP A 139 4.25 -7.50 -1.63
N THR A 140 4.59 -6.99 -2.81
CA THR A 140 5.97 -6.85 -3.28
C THR A 140 6.79 -5.93 -2.36
N ASN A 141 6.25 -4.78 -1.98
CA ASN A 141 6.91 -3.86 -1.05
C ASN A 141 7.08 -4.49 0.34
N GLY A 142 6.06 -5.19 0.83
CA GLY A 142 6.16 -5.92 2.10
C GLY A 142 7.24 -7.00 2.09
N ARG A 143 7.46 -7.68 0.96
CA ARG A 143 8.55 -8.66 0.80
C ARG A 143 9.92 -7.98 0.79
N LYS A 144 10.08 -6.89 0.04
CA LYS A 144 11.32 -6.10 0.01
C LYS A 144 11.71 -5.61 1.40
N ASN A 145 10.76 -5.08 2.17
CA ASN A 145 11.02 -4.62 3.54
C ASN A 145 11.48 -5.79 4.42
N ARG A 146 10.78 -6.94 4.41
CA ARG A 146 11.19 -8.12 5.19
C ARG A 146 12.57 -8.65 4.79
N THR A 147 12.92 -8.58 3.51
CA THR A 147 14.27 -8.98 3.04
C THR A 147 15.32 -7.98 3.53
N GLY A 148 15.01 -6.68 3.54
CA GLY A 148 15.87 -5.65 4.13
C GLY A 148 16.12 -5.88 5.60
N ASP A 149 15.05 -6.07 6.39
CA ASP A 149 15.14 -6.35 7.84
C ASP A 149 15.94 -7.63 8.11
N ALA A 150 15.75 -8.68 7.32
CA ALA A 150 16.51 -9.92 7.46
C ALA A 150 18.00 -9.72 7.16
N MET A 151 18.34 -8.93 6.14
CA MET A 151 19.73 -8.61 5.81
C MET A 151 20.37 -7.76 6.92
N GLU A 152 19.65 -6.77 7.44
CA GLU A 152 20.10 -5.94 8.56
C GLU A 152 20.43 -6.81 9.79
N ASN A 153 19.55 -7.73 10.16
CA ASN A 153 19.77 -8.67 11.26
C ASN A 153 21.00 -9.57 11.03
N ILE A 154 21.23 -10.03 9.81
CA ILE A 154 22.42 -10.83 9.46
C ILE A 154 23.68 -9.98 9.63
N VAL A 155 23.71 -8.78 9.08
CA VAL A 155 24.87 -7.86 9.20
C VAL A 155 25.12 -7.53 10.66
N GLN A 156 24.09 -7.22 11.42
CA GLN A 156 24.19 -6.97 12.86
C GLN A 156 24.82 -8.15 13.59
N SER A 157 24.35 -9.38 13.35
CA SER A 157 24.90 -10.59 13.98
C SER A 157 26.38 -10.78 13.69
N TYR A 158 26.83 -10.49 12.46
CA TYR A 158 28.24 -10.54 12.09
C TYR A 158 29.07 -9.47 12.82
N LEU A 159 28.56 -8.24 12.90
CA LEU A 159 29.24 -7.14 13.59
C LEU A 159 29.35 -7.42 15.09
N GLU A 160 28.29 -7.91 15.72
CA GLU A 160 28.28 -8.30 17.13
C GLU A 160 29.29 -9.44 17.42
N ALA A 161 29.39 -10.42 16.52
CA ALA A 161 30.37 -11.51 16.63
C ALA A 161 31.83 -11.01 16.53
N GLU A 162 32.06 -9.91 15.80
CA GLU A 162 33.37 -9.24 15.72
C GLU A 162 33.62 -8.22 16.87
N GLY A 163 32.67 -8.10 17.82
CA GLY A 163 32.81 -7.26 19.02
C GLY A 163 32.32 -5.82 18.86
N TYR A 164 31.56 -5.52 17.81
CA TYR A 164 30.94 -4.21 17.67
C TYR A 164 29.61 -4.18 18.42
N ILE A 165 29.37 -3.09 19.15
CA ILE A 165 28.10 -2.87 19.85
C ILE A 165 27.31 -1.82 19.08
N LEU A 166 26.06 -2.15 18.75
CA LEU A 166 25.19 -1.25 18.00
C LEU A 166 24.97 0.04 18.79
N GLY A 167 25.26 1.20 18.16
CA GLY A 167 25.10 2.52 18.77
C GLY A 167 26.33 3.06 19.52
N GLU A 168 27.34 2.26 19.86
CA GLU A 168 28.53 2.75 20.59
C GLU A 168 29.74 3.01 19.69
N ASN A 169 29.86 2.32 18.56
CA ASN A 169 31.07 2.34 17.71
C ASN A 169 30.92 2.99 16.33
N LEU A 170 29.73 3.46 15.96
CA LEU A 170 29.46 3.99 14.61
C LEU A 170 29.82 5.47 14.43
N PHE A 171 30.26 6.19 15.48
CA PHE A 171 30.58 7.62 15.45
C PHE A 171 31.84 7.99 16.24
N LYS A 172 32.91 7.21 16.08
CA LYS A 172 34.25 7.64 16.52
C LYS A 172 35.20 7.81 15.35
#